data_108c27d14a0fd74d31f96c508b216d0e
#
_entry.id   108c27d14a0fd74d31f96c508b216d0e
#
_cell.length_a   1.000
_cell.length_b   1.000
_cell.length_c   1.000
_cell.angle_alpha   90.00
_cell.angle_beta   90.00
_cell.angle_gamma   90.00
#
_symmetry.space_group_name_H-M   'P 1'
#
loop_
_entity.id
_entity.type
_entity.pdbx_description
1 polymer ?
#
loop_
_entity_poly.entity_id
_entity_poly.type
_entity_poly.pdbx_seq_one_letter_code
_entity_poly.pdbx_strand_id
1 'polypeptide(L)'
;MPPHFPFCAKYVILYKHTINGNTRQKRDFTLREYYITKNDSGQRLNKFLEKAVPRLSGGMMHKYLRLKRIKLNGKRTEAACRLAEGDRVQLYINDEYFEQVREEEAFRRIKTPRLTVVYEDENILLADKAPGMVVHADEKGDSDTLIAHIQAYLYQSGAWNPDDAASFAPALCNRIDR
;
A
#
# COMPACT_ATOMS: atom_id res chain seq x y z
N MET A 1 -0.28 -28.78 26.43
CA MET A 1 -1.22 -27.80 27.02
C MET A 1 -1.06 -26.51 26.24
N PRO A 2 -2.07 -25.99 25.58
CA PRO A 2 -1.99 -24.67 24.94
C PRO A 2 -1.94 -23.60 26.06
N PRO A 3 -1.18 -22.51 25.87
CA PRO A 3 -1.11 -21.44 26.87
C PRO A 3 -2.47 -20.77 27.02
N HIS A 4 -2.95 -20.67 28.25
CA HIS A 4 -4.12 -19.88 28.62
C HIS A 4 -3.78 -18.40 28.44
N PHE A 5 -4.21 -17.79 27.35
CA PHE A 5 -4.14 -16.33 27.17
C PHE A 5 -5.23 -15.66 28.03
N PRO A 6 -4.90 -14.70 28.88
CA PRO A 6 -5.92 -13.94 29.60
C PRO A 6 -6.74 -13.11 28.61
N PHE A 7 -8.02 -13.07 28.81
CA PHE A 7 -9.10 -12.55 27.96
C PHE A 7 -9.10 -11.01 27.86
N CYS A 8 -7.99 -10.40 27.45
CA CYS A 8 -7.93 -8.95 27.14
C CYS A 8 -6.77 -8.58 26.22
N ALA A 9 -6.30 -9.49 25.39
CA ALA A 9 -5.26 -9.16 24.42
C ALA A 9 -5.88 -8.45 23.21
N LYS A 10 -5.50 -7.19 23.00
CA LYS A 10 -5.93 -6.36 21.87
C LYS A 10 -4.96 -6.57 20.73
N TYR A 11 -5.21 -7.56 19.87
CA TYR A 11 -4.35 -7.87 18.73
C TYR A 11 -4.79 -7.17 17.46
N VAL A 12 -3.81 -6.80 16.65
CA VAL A 12 -3.99 -6.24 15.31
C VAL A 12 -3.26 -7.13 14.32
N ILE A 13 -3.91 -7.52 13.25
CA ILE A 13 -3.35 -8.39 12.21
C ILE A 13 -2.97 -7.57 10.98
N LEU A 14 -1.80 -7.82 10.43
CA LEU A 14 -1.26 -7.16 9.25
C LEU A 14 -0.77 -8.16 8.22
N TYR A 15 -0.88 -7.78 6.95
CA TYR A 15 -0.33 -8.55 5.84
C TYR A 15 0.93 -7.88 5.30
N LYS A 16 2.00 -8.67 5.08
CA LYS A 16 3.26 -8.28 4.46
C LYS A 16 3.38 -8.84 3.04
N HIS A 17 4.05 -8.12 2.16
CA HIS A 17 4.48 -8.69 0.88
C HIS A 17 5.67 -7.96 0.26
N THR A 18 6.53 -8.71 -0.49
CA THR A 18 7.77 -8.25 -1.12
C THR A 18 7.60 -8.04 -2.63
N ILE A 19 8.18 -6.99 -3.20
CA ILE A 19 8.13 -6.67 -4.64
C ILE A 19 9.48 -6.19 -5.18
N ASN A 20 9.80 -6.60 -6.42
CA ASN A 20 10.94 -6.11 -7.22
C ASN A 20 10.48 -5.18 -8.34
N GLY A 21 11.12 -4.03 -8.49
CA GLY A 21 10.81 -3.05 -9.52
C GLY A 21 12.02 -2.58 -10.35
N ASN A 22 11.80 -2.19 -11.61
CA ASN A 22 12.83 -1.63 -12.51
C ASN A 22 12.27 -0.49 -13.39
N THR A 23 13.04 0.59 -13.56
CA THR A 23 12.63 1.87 -14.19
C THR A 23 13.47 2.22 -15.42
N ARG A 24 12.86 2.72 -16.51
CA ARG A 24 13.54 3.43 -17.62
C ARG A 24 12.75 4.65 -18.14
N GLN A 25 13.46 5.77 -18.37
CA GLN A 25 12.93 7.09 -18.76
C GLN A 25 13.04 7.41 -20.27
N LYS A 26 12.06 8.11 -20.91
CA LYS A 26 12.19 9.35 -21.72
C LYS A 26 10.92 9.87 -22.42
N ARG A 27 10.79 11.22 -22.43
CA ARG A 27 9.92 12.17 -23.13
C ARG A 27 8.58 12.44 -22.44
N ASP A 28 8.09 13.66 -22.50
CA ASP A 28 6.90 14.33 -21.90
C ASP A 28 5.70 13.49 -21.39
N PHE A 29 5.76 12.20 -21.60
CA PHE A 29 4.94 11.16 -21.01
C PHE A 29 5.89 10.09 -20.49
N THR A 30 6.01 9.95 -19.18
CA THR A 30 6.76 8.86 -18.60
C THR A 30 5.97 7.58 -18.78
N LEU A 31 6.61 6.58 -19.39
CA LEU A 31 6.09 5.22 -19.34
C LEU A 31 6.37 4.69 -17.94
N ARG A 32 5.32 4.47 -17.16
CA ARG A 32 5.39 3.67 -15.94
C ARG A 32 4.73 2.33 -16.15
N GLU A 33 5.39 1.30 -15.66
CA GLU A 33 4.91 -0.08 -15.72
C GLU A 33 4.78 -0.65 -14.32
N TYR A 34 3.64 -1.25 -14.06
CA TYR A 34 3.36 -2.00 -12.84
C TYR A 34 3.16 -3.47 -13.19
N TYR A 35 3.89 -4.32 -12.52
CA TYR A 35 3.70 -5.77 -12.62
C TYR A 35 2.77 -6.21 -11.50
N ILE A 36 1.70 -6.90 -11.88
CA ILE A 36 0.67 -7.32 -10.94
C ILE A 36 1.17 -8.55 -10.18
N THR A 37 1.23 -8.40 -8.87
CA THR A 37 1.60 -9.48 -7.96
C THR A 37 0.37 -10.27 -7.53
N LYS A 38 0.59 -11.35 -6.79
CA LYS A 38 -0.48 -12.16 -6.21
C LYS A 38 -1.46 -11.31 -5.37
N ASN A 39 -0.95 -10.31 -4.64
CA ASN A 39 -1.78 -9.43 -3.80
C ASN A 39 -2.65 -8.47 -4.60
N ASP A 40 -2.19 -8.07 -5.78
CA ASP A 40 -2.92 -7.15 -6.66
C ASP A 40 -3.85 -7.90 -7.62
N SER A 41 -3.73 -9.22 -7.70
CA SER A 41 -4.54 -10.03 -8.59
C SER A 41 -6.01 -10.09 -8.16
N GLY A 42 -6.91 -10.29 -9.12
CA GLY A 42 -8.35 -10.37 -8.88
C GLY A 42 -9.06 -9.03 -8.73
N GLN A 43 -8.36 -7.94 -8.40
CA GLN A 43 -8.98 -6.62 -8.33
C GLN A 43 -9.24 -6.03 -9.73
N ARG A 44 -10.14 -5.06 -9.82
CA ARG A 44 -10.41 -4.35 -11.07
C ARG A 44 -9.31 -3.31 -11.33
N LEU A 45 -8.98 -3.09 -12.61
CA LEU A 45 -7.96 -2.12 -13.02
C LEU A 45 -8.20 -0.71 -12.44
N ASN A 46 -9.46 -0.24 -12.39
CA ASN A 46 -9.75 1.06 -11.79
C ASN A 46 -9.39 1.10 -10.30
N LYS A 47 -9.68 0.03 -9.54
CA LYS A 47 -9.35 -0.04 -8.11
C LYS A 47 -7.84 -0.13 -7.87
N PHE A 48 -7.13 -0.82 -8.73
CA PHE A 48 -5.67 -0.81 -8.72
C PHE A 48 -5.11 0.60 -8.96
N LEU A 49 -5.60 1.29 -10.02
CA LEU A 49 -5.12 2.63 -10.37
C LEU A 49 -5.46 3.70 -9.33
N GLU A 50 -6.62 3.61 -8.67
CA GLU A 50 -6.98 4.48 -7.55
C GLU A 50 -5.96 4.43 -6.41
N LYS A 51 -5.33 3.27 -6.19
CA LYS A 51 -4.31 3.08 -5.15
C LYS A 51 -2.90 3.41 -5.66
N ALA A 52 -2.53 2.91 -6.85
CA ALA A 52 -1.19 3.06 -7.41
C ALA A 52 -0.91 4.48 -7.92
N VAL A 53 -1.94 5.23 -8.32
CA VAL A 53 -1.85 6.61 -8.83
C VAL A 53 -2.96 7.48 -8.22
N PRO A 54 -2.88 7.82 -6.92
CA PRO A 54 -3.97 8.50 -6.20
C PRO A 54 -4.37 9.86 -6.78
N ARG A 55 -3.44 10.56 -7.45
CA ARG A 55 -3.72 11.84 -8.12
C ARG A 55 -4.48 11.70 -9.44
N LEU A 56 -4.57 10.50 -9.98
CA LEU A 56 -5.31 10.26 -11.21
C LEU A 56 -6.80 10.16 -10.92
N SER A 57 -7.53 11.27 -11.08
CA SER A 57 -8.98 11.26 -10.87
C SER A 57 -9.68 10.27 -11.79
N GLY A 58 -10.83 9.72 -11.34
CA GLY A 58 -11.61 8.75 -12.12
C GLY A 58 -11.95 9.24 -13.53
N GLY A 59 -12.30 10.53 -13.67
CA GLY A 59 -12.57 11.13 -14.97
C GLY A 59 -11.36 11.13 -15.91
N MET A 60 -10.17 11.46 -15.38
CA MET A 60 -8.93 11.43 -16.15
C MET A 60 -8.51 10.00 -16.48
N MET A 61 -8.68 9.05 -15.58
CA MET A 61 -8.44 7.64 -15.84
C MET A 61 -9.27 7.12 -17.01
N HIS A 62 -10.58 7.39 -17.03
CA HIS A 62 -11.44 7.01 -18.13
C HIS A 62 -11.05 7.70 -19.45
N LYS A 63 -10.63 8.97 -19.41
CA LYS A 63 -10.09 9.68 -20.57
C LYS A 63 -8.83 8.99 -21.12
N TYR A 64 -7.87 8.63 -20.27
CA TYR A 64 -6.63 7.97 -20.69
C TYR A 64 -6.85 6.53 -21.17
N LEU A 65 -7.79 5.79 -20.62
CA LEU A 65 -8.22 4.48 -21.15
C LEU A 65 -8.77 4.62 -22.57
N ARG A 66 -9.67 5.60 -22.80
CA ARG A 66 -10.23 5.89 -24.12
C ARG A 66 -9.16 6.31 -25.13
N LEU A 67 -8.18 7.12 -24.71
CA LEU A 67 -7.04 7.55 -25.51
C LEU A 67 -5.96 6.45 -25.70
N LYS A 68 -6.18 5.24 -25.16
CA LYS A 68 -5.25 4.10 -25.22
C LYS A 68 -3.89 4.39 -24.55
N ARG A 69 -3.84 5.33 -23.61
CA ARG A 69 -2.65 5.67 -22.82
C ARG A 69 -2.48 4.80 -21.58
N ILE A 70 -3.51 4.07 -21.19
CA ILE A 70 -3.45 2.99 -20.19
C ILE A 70 -3.67 1.69 -20.91
N LYS A 71 -2.73 0.76 -20.77
CA LYS A 71 -2.74 -0.53 -21.46
C LYS A 71 -2.52 -1.65 -20.43
N LEU A 72 -3.05 -2.82 -20.77
CA LEU A 72 -2.79 -4.07 -20.04
C LEU A 72 -2.10 -5.03 -21.01
N ASN A 73 -0.90 -5.49 -20.67
CA ASN A 73 -0.09 -6.37 -21.52
C ASN A 73 0.11 -5.81 -22.96
N GLY A 74 0.30 -4.49 -23.08
CA GLY A 74 0.45 -3.81 -24.36
C GLY A 74 -0.85 -3.60 -25.15
N LYS A 75 -2.00 -4.12 -24.68
CA LYS A 75 -3.29 -4.06 -25.35
C LYS A 75 -4.21 -3.01 -24.73
N ARG A 76 -5.20 -2.57 -25.49
CA ARG A 76 -6.29 -1.74 -24.98
C ARG A 76 -7.04 -2.51 -23.87
N THR A 77 -7.43 -1.79 -22.85
CA THR A 77 -8.15 -2.36 -21.70
C THR A 77 -9.29 -1.43 -21.26
N GLU A 78 -10.12 -1.92 -20.36
CA GLU A 78 -11.23 -1.21 -19.75
C GLU A 78 -11.07 -1.12 -18.25
N ALA A 79 -11.72 -0.12 -17.63
CA ALA A 79 -11.62 0.14 -16.19
C ALA A 79 -12.09 -1.05 -15.33
N ALA A 80 -13.08 -1.81 -15.82
CA ALA A 80 -13.65 -2.97 -15.12
C ALA A 80 -12.84 -4.26 -15.30
N CYS A 81 -11.81 -4.26 -16.15
CA CYS A 81 -10.98 -5.43 -16.40
C CYS A 81 -10.36 -5.93 -15.08
N ARG A 82 -10.43 -7.24 -14.83
CA ARG A 82 -9.78 -7.88 -13.67
C ARG A 82 -8.33 -8.17 -14.00
N LEU A 83 -7.47 -7.86 -13.06
CA LEU A 83 -6.02 -8.09 -13.17
C LEU A 83 -5.69 -9.52 -12.72
N ALA A 84 -4.79 -10.18 -13.44
CA ALA A 84 -4.21 -11.45 -13.08
C ALA A 84 -2.75 -11.28 -12.63
N GLU A 85 -2.27 -12.19 -11.81
CA GLU A 85 -0.86 -12.24 -11.43
C GLU A 85 0.03 -12.34 -12.69
N GLY A 86 1.10 -11.55 -12.73
CA GLY A 86 2.00 -11.45 -13.89
C GLY A 86 1.53 -10.47 -14.97
N ASP A 87 0.34 -9.91 -14.87
CA ASP A 87 -0.11 -8.86 -15.78
C ASP A 87 0.79 -7.63 -15.68
N ARG A 88 0.94 -6.92 -16.81
CA ARG A 88 1.69 -5.66 -16.90
C ARG A 88 0.77 -4.51 -17.25
N VAL A 89 0.57 -3.61 -16.29
CA VAL A 89 -0.17 -2.35 -16.48
C VAL A 89 0.81 -1.27 -16.92
N GLN A 90 0.55 -0.66 -18.07
CA GLN A 90 1.41 0.34 -18.71
C GLN A 90 0.69 1.68 -18.76
N LEU A 91 1.30 2.71 -18.19
CA LEU A 91 0.75 4.06 -18.09
C LEU A 91 1.61 5.03 -18.90
N TYR A 92 1.04 5.61 -19.96
CA TYR A 92 1.62 6.66 -20.78
C TYR A 92 0.94 7.98 -20.42
N ILE A 93 1.17 8.47 -19.20
CA ILE A 93 0.54 9.66 -18.63
C ILE A 93 1.60 10.63 -18.10
N ASN A 94 1.19 11.88 -17.81
CA ASN A 94 2.10 12.90 -17.35
C ASN A 94 2.68 12.55 -15.98
N ASP A 95 3.94 12.96 -15.74
CA ASP A 95 4.65 12.74 -14.47
C ASP A 95 3.96 13.37 -13.27
N GLU A 96 3.22 14.46 -13.45
CA GLU A 96 2.47 15.15 -12.41
C GLU A 96 1.51 14.24 -11.61
N TYR A 97 1.02 13.16 -12.24
CA TYR A 97 0.17 12.18 -11.57
C TYR A 97 0.93 11.21 -10.67
N PHE A 98 2.24 11.10 -10.89
CA PHE A 98 3.13 10.24 -10.12
C PHE A 98 3.93 11.02 -9.06
N GLU A 99 3.94 12.35 -9.15
CA GLU A 99 4.45 13.18 -8.07
C GLU A 99 3.55 12.97 -6.85
N GLN A 100 3.89 12.01 -6.03
CA GLN A 100 3.37 11.99 -4.69
C GLN A 100 3.82 13.31 -4.05
N VAL A 101 2.88 14.11 -3.55
CA VAL A 101 3.15 14.91 -2.38
C VAL A 101 3.42 13.86 -1.31
N ARG A 102 4.68 13.56 -1.12
CA ARG A 102 5.15 12.87 0.08
C ARG A 102 4.90 13.87 1.21
N GLU A 103 3.68 13.91 1.70
CA GLU A 103 3.50 14.20 3.11
C GLU A 103 4.48 13.25 3.76
N GLU A 104 5.49 13.81 4.42
CA GLU A 104 6.54 13.01 5.07
C GLU A 104 5.80 11.95 5.86
N GLU A 105 5.82 10.75 5.33
CA GLU A 105 5.03 9.64 5.83
C GLU A 105 5.41 9.51 7.30
N ALA A 106 4.43 9.64 8.17
CA ALA A 106 4.65 9.78 9.62
C ALA A 106 5.59 8.69 10.15
N PHE A 107 5.55 7.50 9.54
CA PHE A 107 6.40 6.39 9.89
C PHE A 107 7.90 6.64 9.65
N ARG A 108 8.29 7.48 8.67
CA ARG A 108 9.71 7.78 8.40
C ARG A 108 10.35 8.64 9.50
N ARG A 109 9.54 9.35 10.29
CA ARG A 109 9.98 10.15 11.44
C ARG A 109 10.20 9.30 12.69
N ILE A 110 9.63 8.09 12.73
CA ILE A 110 9.73 7.20 13.88
C ILE A 110 11.06 6.43 13.82
N LYS A 111 12.03 6.87 14.60
CA LYS A 111 13.34 6.21 14.70
C LYS A 111 13.27 4.87 15.44
N THR A 112 12.48 4.81 16.49
CA THR A 112 12.30 3.60 17.30
C THR A 112 10.82 3.27 17.42
N PRO A 113 10.33 2.27 16.68
CA PRO A 113 8.94 1.85 16.77
C PRO A 113 8.59 1.34 18.17
N ARG A 114 7.51 1.86 18.76
CA ARG A 114 6.96 1.38 20.04
C ARG A 114 5.92 0.32 19.74
N LEU A 115 6.36 -0.91 19.60
CA LEU A 115 5.52 -2.02 19.16
C LEU A 115 5.90 -3.29 19.93
N THR A 116 4.91 -3.96 20.50
CA THR A 116 5.06 -5.31 21.05
C THR A 116 4.52 -6.30 20.03
N VAL A 117 5.42 -6.95 19.32
CA VAL A 117 5.06 -7.99 18.34
C VAL A 117 4.84 -9.30 19.11
N VAL A 118 3.66 -9.88 18.95
CA VAL A 118 3.26 -11.16 19.59
C VAL A 118 3.50 -12.32 18.64
N TYR A 119 3.26 -12.10 17.35
CA TYR A 119 3.49 -13.07 16.28
C TYR A 119 3.78 -12.34 14.99
N GLU A 120 4.62 -12.93 14.17
CA GLU A 120 4.96 -12.40 12.85
C GLU A 120 5.35 -13.55 11.92
N ASP A 121 4.81 -13.52 10.71
CA ASP A 121 5.24 -14.36 9.59
C ASP A 121 5.32 -13.54 8.29
N GLU A 122 5.44 -14.19 7.15
CA GLU A 122 5.55 -13.52 5.84
C GLU A 122 4.28 -12.76 5.43
N ASN A 123 3.13 -13.09 6.01
CA ASN A 123 1.82 -12.55 5.60
C ASN A 123 1.18 -11.67 6.66
N ILE A 124 1.35 -11.98 7.95
CA ILE A 124 0.67 -11.32 9.05
C ILE A 124 1.61 -10.90 10.16
N LEU A 125 1.24 -9.84 10.86
CA LEU A 125 1.87 -9.37 12.08
C LEU A 125 0.78 -9.15 13.14
N LEU A 126 0.91 -9.80 14.30
CA LEU A 126 0.11 -9.55 15.48
C LEU A 126 0.87 -8.64 16.44
N ALA A 127 0.27 -7.50 16.72
CA ALA A 127 0.83 -6.55 17.70
C ALA A 127 -0.10 -6.39 18.89
N ASP A 128 0.48 -6.41 20.10
CA ASP A 128 -0.22 -6.01 21.31
C ASP A 128 -0.20 -4.48 21.43
N LYS A 129 -1.39 -3.88 21.35
CA LYS A 129 -1.54 -2.42 21.36
C LYS A 129 -1.42 -1.87 22.77
N ALA A 130 -0.44 -1.00 22.99
CA ALA A 130 -0.32 -0.31 24.27
C ALA A 130 -1.58 0.53 24.61
N PRO A 131 -1.98 0.57 25.89
CA PRO A 131 -3.06 1.45 26.32
C PRO A 131 -2.79 2.91 25.95
N GLY A 132 -3.83 3.63 25.56
CA GLY A 132 -3.73 5.05 25.18
C GLY A 132 -3.19 5.34 23.79
N MET A 133 -2.56 4.37 23.10
CA MET A 133 -2.10 4.54 21.73
C MET A 133 -3.29 4.64 20.76
N VAL A 134 -3.29 5.65 19.89
CA VAL A 134 -4.31 5.83 18.84
C VAL A 134 -4.03 4.84 17.71
N VAL A 135 -5.06 4.28 17.13
CA VAL A 135 -4.92 3.28 16.05
C VAL A 135 -4.62 3.93 14.71
N HIS A 136 -5.40 4.93 14.30
CA HIS A 136 -5.22 5.75 13.11
C HIS A 136 -5.23 7.23 13.48
N ALA A 137 -4.59 8.06 12.67
CA ALA A 137 -4.70 9.50 12.81
C ALA A 137 -6.16 9.93 12.76
N ASP A 138 -6.51 10.89 13.61
CA ASP A 138 -7.78 11.61 13.55
C ASP A 138 -7.64 12.84 12.62
N GLU A 139 -8.72 13.63 12.49
CA GLU A 139 -8.72 14.87 11.69
C GLU A 139 -7.70 15.91 12.18
N LYS A 140 -7.19 15.78 13.41
CA LYS A 140 -6.16 16.64 13.98
C LYS A 140 -4.74 16.27 13.55
N GLY A 141 -4.58 15.15 12.83
CA GLY A 141 -3.30 14.77 12.24
C GLY A 141 -2.29 14.20 13.24
N ASP A 142 -2.75 13.50 14.28
CA ASP A 142 -1.85 12.81 15.20
C ASP A 142 -0.99 11.79 14.43
N SER A 143 0.32 12.02 14.41
CA SER A 143 1.27 11.17 13.70
C SER A 143 1.78 9.97 14.53
N ASP A 144 1.51 9.97 15.84
CA ASP A 144 1.96 8.93 16.78
C ASP A 144 0.91 7.83 16.92
N THR A 145 0.66 7.11 15.83
CA THR A 145 -0.39 6.10 15.74
C THR A 145 0.17 4.69 15.65
N LEU A 146 -0.62 3.71 16.03
CA LEU A 146 -0.24 2.30 15.93
C LEU A 146 0.16 1.94 14.48
N ILE A 147 -0.62 2.37 13.49
CA ILE A 147 -0.30 2.08 12.09
C ILE A 147 1.04 2.71 11.67
N ALA A 148 1.36 3.92 12.12
CA ALA A 148 2.64 4.56 11.81
C ALA A 148 3.82 3.78 12.45
N HIS A 149 3.68 3.32 13.69
CA HIS A 149 4.69 2.47 14.33
C HIS A 149 4.89 1.12 13.63
N ILE A 150 3.81 0.50 13.17
CA ILE A 150 3.87 -0.75 12.41
C ILE A 150 4.56 -0.54 11.06
N GLN A 151 4.18 0.51 10.34
CA GLN A 151 4.82 0.87 9.07
C GLN A 151 6.31 1.17 9.27
N ALA A 152 6.69 1.89 10.35
CA ALA A 152 8.08 2.14 10.69
C ALA A 152 8.85 0.85 10.96
N TYR A 153 8.27 -0.08 11.71
CA TYR A 153 8.86 -1.37 12.00
C TYR A 153 9.11 -2.18 10.73
N LEU A 154 8.08 -2.31 9.88
CA LEU A 154 8.17 -3.07 8.63
C LEU A 154 9.14 -2.43 7.63
N TYR A 155 9.20 -1.11 7.59
CA TYR A 155 10.15 -0.37 6.75
C TYR A 155 11.60 -0.58 7.23
N GLN A 156 11.85 -0.45 8.54
CA GLN A 156 13.19 -0.62 9.12
C GLN A 156 13.68 -2.07 9.06
N SER A 157 12.80 -3.05 9.15
CA SER A 157 13.13 -4.47 8.96
C SER A 157 13.33 -4.87 7.49
N GLY A 158 13.04 -3.97 6.54
CA GLY A 158 13.07 -4.27 5.11
C GLY A 158 11.93 -5.17 4.63
N ALA A 159 10.94 -5.45 5.48
CA ALA A 159 9.80 -6.30 5.15
C ALA A 159 8.76 -5.57 4.26
N TRP A 160 8.79 -4.26 4.24
CA TRP A 160 7.95 -3.42 3.39
C TRP A 160 8.67 -2.12 3.03
N ASN A 161 8.57 -1.73 1.76
CA ASN A 161 9.05 -0.46 1.27
C ASN A 161 7.97 0.18 0.38
N PRO A 162 7.46 1.39 0.70
CA PRO A 162 6.44 2.05 -0.10
C PRO A 162 6.92 2.41 -1.52
N ASP A 163 8.23 2.59 -1.71
CA ASP A 163 8.79 2.92 -3.03
C ASP A 163 8.75 1.71 -3.99
N ASP A 164 8.71 0.49 -3.46
CA ASP A 164 8.64 -0.76 -4.22
C ASP A 164 7.20 -1.30 -4.33
N ALA A 165 6.30 -0.83 -3.48
CA ALA A 165 4.92 -1.30 -3.43
C ALA A 165 4.03 -0.54 -4.41
N ALA A 166 3.46 -1.23 -5.39
CA ALA A 166 2.61 -0.60 -6.42
C ALA A 166 1.27 -0.11 -5.85
N SER A 167 0.56 -0.95 -5.11
CA SER A 167 -0.73 -0.60 -4.50
C SER A 167 -0.87 -1.10 -3.07
N PHE A 168 0.10 -1.85 -2.56
CA PHE A 168 0.05 -2.42 -1.23
C PHE A 168 0.59 -1.45 -0.18
N ALA A 169 -0.19 -1.25 0.89
CA ALA A 169 0.27 -0.66 2.13
C ALA A 169 -0.18 -1.54 3.30
N PRO A 170 0.66 -1.71 4.35
CA PRO A 170 0.25 -2.39 5.56
C PRO A 170 -1.02 -1.77 6.12
N ALA A 171 -2.03 -2.58 6.39
CA ALA A 171 -3.33 -2.14 6.85
C ALA A 171 -3.78 -2.94 8.08
N LEU A 172 -4.52 -2.27 8.96
CA LEU A 172 -5.10 -2.89 10.13
C LEU A 172 -6.40 -3.59 9.76
N CYS A 173 -6.56 -4.84 10.21
CA CYS A 173 -7.78 -5.61 9.95
C CYS A 173 -8.96 -5.16 10.81
N ASN A 174 -8.69 -4.55 11.96
CA ASN A 174 -9.71 -4.11 12.89
C ASN A 174 -9.30 -2.83 13.62
N ARG A 175 -10.27 -2.06 14.07
CA ARG A 175 -10.08 -0.96 15.00
C ARG A 175 -10.28 -1.48 16.42
N ILE A 176 -9.38 -1.10 17.29
CA ILE A 176 -9.47 -1.36 18.74
C ILE A 176 -9.53 0.01 19.39
N ASP A 177 -10.48 0.19 20.30
CA ASP A 177 -10.63 1.45 21.05
C ASP A 177 -9.41 1.75 21.91
N ARG A 178 -9.32 3.00 22.38
CA ARG A 178 -8.23 3.50 23.24
C ARG A 178 -8.06 2.73 24.52
#